data_e0796203ad9ad5c9e106c5df004c53ec
#
_entry.id   e0796203ad9ad5c9e106c5df004c53ec
#
_cell.length_a   1.000
_cell.length_b   1.000
_cell.length_c   1.000
_cell.angle_alpha   90.00
_cell.angle_beta   90.00
_cell.angle_gamma   90.00
#
_symmetry.space_group_name_H-M   'P 1'
#
loop_
_entity.id
_entity.type
_entity.pdbx_description
1 polymer ?
#
loop_
_entity_poly.entity_id
_entity_poly.type
_entity_poly.pdbx_seq_one_letter_code
_entity_poly.pdbx_strand_id
1 'polypeptide(L)'
;ELTESISFAKNNIAIKTIEQLIELGITISIDDFGTGYSSISQINKLPFQELKIDREFVENVCSDDKRKVIAEAAVKMAKGLGLEVVAEGINSSLDAATLRSFGCDIGQGYYYAKPMSYEDYLEWLNNLSNGQIPESLEGEYIPANK
;
A
#
# COMPACT_ATOMS: atom_id res chain seq x y z
N GLU A 1 11.22 -2.81 -2.21
CA GLU A 1 10.03 -3.64 -2.49
C GLU A 1 10.46 -5.01 -2.97
N LEU A 2 9.77 -6.05 -2.53
CA LEU A 2 10.03 -7.43 -2.92
C LEU A 2 8.73 -8.04 -3.42
N THR A 3 8.72 -8.47 -4.68
CA THR A 3 7.52 -9.09 -5.24
C THR A 3 7.27 -10.47 -4.63
N GLU A 4 6.00 -10.80 -4.50
CA GLU A 4 5.49 -12.06 -3.97
C GLU A 4 6.15 -13.31 -4.59
N SER A 5 6.56 -13.22 -5.85
CA SER A 5 7.11 -14.33 -6.64
C SER A 5 8.52 -14.78 -6.24
N ILE A 6 9.23 -14.02 -5.42
CA ILE A 6 10.63 -14.32 -5.09
C ILE A 6 10.70 -15.32 -3.94
N SER A 7 11.12 -16.55 -4.25
CA SER A 7 11.34 -17.61 -3.24
C SER A 7 12.62 -17.36 -2.44
N PHE A 8 12.57 -16.43 -1.47
CA PHE A 8 13.71 -16.18 -0.56
C PHE A 8 13.91 -17.26 0.50
N ALA A 9 12.91 -18.09 0.75
CA ALA A 9 12.88 -19.02 1.90
C ALA A 9 14.02 -20.05 1.97
N LYS A 10 14.83 -20.17 0.91
CA LYS A 10 15.97 -21.09 0.84
C LYS A 10 17.33 -20.38 0.72
N ASN A 11 17.35 -19.05 0.68
CA ASN A 11 18.61 -18.30 0.49
C ASN A 11 18.98 -17.52 1.75
N ASN A 12 19.81 -18.11 2.60
CA ASN A 12 20.31 -17.48 3.84
C ASN A 12 21.05 -16.14 3.59
N ILE A 13 21.60 -15.94 2.40
CA ILE A 13 22.30 -14.69 2.05
C ILE A 13 21.26 -13.58 1.86
N ALA A 14 20.18 -13.86 1.15
CA ALA A 14 19.10 -12.88 0.94
C ALA A 14 18.46 -12.45 2.27
N ILE A 15 18.20 -13.38 3.17
CA ILE A 15 17.64 -13.08 4.50
C ILE A 15 18.57 -12.14 5.27
N LYS A 16 19.85 -12.47 5.35
CA LYS A 16 20.85 -11.61 6.02
C LYS A 16 20.96 -10.23 5.40
N THR A 17 20.87 -10.14 4.07
CA THR A 17 20.89 -8.84 3.38
C THR A 17 19.67 -8.00 3.75
N ILE A 18 18.48 -8.62 3.82
CA ILE A 18 17.25 -7.93 4.25
C ILE A 18 17.40 -7.44 5.70
N GLU A 19 17.89 -8.28 6.60
CA GLU A 19 18.15 -7.90 8.00
C GLU A 19 19.10 -6.70 8.11
N GLN A 20 20.19 -6.70 7.34
CA GLN A 20 21.13 -5.57 7.29
C GLN A 20 20.50 -4.28 6.75
N LEU A 21 19.62 -4.38 5.74
CA LEU A 21 18.89 -3.22 5.22
C LEU A 21 17.96 -2.62 6.28
N ILE A 22 17.30 -3.48 7.05
CA ILE A 22 16.42 -3.04 8.15
C ILE A 22 17.22 -2.37 9.28
N GLU A 23 18.40 -2.91 9.63
CA GLU A 23 19.31 -2.29 10.59
C GLU A 23 19.75 -0.87 10.15
N LEU A 24 19.80 -0.62 8.85
CA LEU A 24 20.05 0.70 8.27
C LEU A 24 18.81 1.61 8.25
N GLY A 25 17.67 1.15 8.77
CA GLY A 25 16.42 1.92 8.80
C GLY A 25 15.62 1.86 7.50
N ILE A 26 15.89 0.90 6.62
CA ILE A 26 15.15 0.73 5.36
C ILE A 26 13.92 -0.15 5.61
N THR A 27 12.73 0.37 5.29
CA THR A 27 11.48 -0.39 5.32
C THR A 27 11.44 -1.37 4.15
N ILE A 28 11.09 -2.62 4.42
CA ILE A 28 10.94 -3.66 3.40
C ILE A 28 9.45 -3.98 3.25
N SER A 29 8.94 -3.81 2.03
CA SER A 29 7.55 -4.08 1.67
C SER A 29 7.40 -5.33 0.80
N ILE A 30 6.26 -6.00 0.98
CA ILE A 30 5.78 -7.06 0.07
C ILE A 30 4.97 -6.38 -1.01
N ASP A 31 5.35 -6.58 -2.26
CA ASP A 31 4.69 -6.03 -3.43
C ASP A 31 3.82 -7.05 -4.16
N ASP A 32 2.80 -6.58 -4.90
CA ASP A 32 1.87 -7.39 -5.72
C ASP A 32 1.14 -8.48 -4.92
N PHE A 33 0.81 -8.21 -3.64
CA PHE A 33 0.17 -9.22 -2.80
C PHE A 33 -1.20 -9.65 -3.35
N GLY A 34 -1.33 -10.98 -3.56
CA GLY A 34 -2.56 -11.64 -4.02
C GLY A 34 -2.52 -12.06 -5.50
N THR A 35 -1.52 -11.63 -6.29
CA THR A 35 -1.43 -11.97 -7.73
C THR A 35 -0.66 -13.26 -7.99
N GLY A 36 0.04 -13.80 -7.02
CA GLY A 36 0.95 -14.92 -7.16
C GLY A 36 0.75 -16.07 -6.17
N TYR A 37 1.78 -16.90 -6.04
CA TYR A 37 1.82 -18.07 -5.16
C TYR A 37 2.45 -17.76 -3.80
N SER A 38 2.32 -16.55 -3.28
CA SER A 38 2.83 -16.29 -1.93
C SER A 38 2.15 -17.18 -0.93
N SER A 39 2.95 -18.02 -0.33
CA SER A 39 2.46 -18.68 0.86
C SER A 39 2.56 -17.67 2.02
N ILE A 40 1.47 -17.49 2.76
CA ILE A 40 1.43 -16.77 4.06
C ILE A 40 2.62 -17.18 4.95
N SER A 41 3.15 -18.39 4.73
CA SER A 41 4.35 -18.90 5.41
C SER A 41 5.64 -18.10 5.08
N GLN A 42 5.72 -17.41 3.96
CA GLN A 42 6.88 -16.57 3.62
C GLN A 42 6.81 -15.23 4.33
N ILE A 43 5.62 -14.64 4.43
CA ILE A 43 5.38 -13.40 5.16
C ILE A 43 5.84 -13.54 6.61
N ASN A 44 5.56 -14.68 7.23
CA ASN A 44 5.93 -14.94 8.64
C ASN A 44 7.44 -15.21 8.86
N LYS A 45 8.23 -15.42 7.80
CA LYS A 45 9.65 -15.75 7.90
C LYS A 45 10.58 -14.57 7.70
N LEU A 46 10.11 -13.52 7.08
CA LEU A 46 10.89 -12.34 6.74
C LEU A 46 10.37 -11.14 7.53
N PRO A 47 11.25 -10.26 7.97
CA PRO A 47 10.88 -9.11 8.78
C PRO A 47 10.32 -7.97 7.92
N PHE A 48 9.23 -8.22 7.22
CA PHE A 48 8.50 -7.20 6.48
C PHE A 48 7.86 -6.21 7.45
N GLN A 49 7.74 -4.96 7.01
CA GLN A 49 7.05 -3.91 7.74
C GLN A 49 5.79 -3.43 7.01
N GLU A 50 5.71 -3.66 5.69
CA GLU A 50 4.64 -3.15 4.86
C GLU A 50 4.14 -4.22 3.89
N LEU A 51 2.83 -4.20 3.58
CA LEU A 51 2.19 -5.03 2.58
C LEU A 51 1.41 -4.14 1.61
N LYS A 52 1.70 -4.28 0.31
CA LYS A 52 1.06 -3.55 -0.78
C LYS A 52 0.02 -4.45 -1.45
N ILE A 53 -1.25 -4.03 -1.40
CA ILE A 53 -2.35 -4.74 -2.07
C ILE A 53 -2.40 -4.29 -3.52
N ASP A 54 -2.27 -5.25 -4.43
CA ASP A 54 -2.25 -4.99 -5.86
C ASP A 54 -3.54 -4.32 -6.37
N ARG A 55 -3.37 -3.49 -7.39
CA ARG A 55 -4.45 -2.79 -8.09
C ARG A 55 -5.60 -3.72 -8.52
N GLU A 56 -5.32 -4.97 -8.88
CA GLU A 56 -6.35 -5.92 -9.30
C GLU A 56 -7.45 -6.09 -8.24
N PHE A 57 -7.11 -5.99 -6.95
CA PHE A 57 -8.05 -6.13 -5.83
C PHE A 57 -8.59 -4.81 -5.32
N VAL A 58 -7.95 -3.69 -5.68
CA VAL A 58 -8.29 -2.34 -5.22
C VAL A 58 -9.25 -1.64 -6.18
N GLU A 59 -9.03 -1.76 -7.49
CA GLU A 59 -9.83 -1.08 -8.51
C GLU A 59 -11.29 -1.54 -8.48
N ASN A 60 -12.24 -0.61 -8.34
CA ASN A 60 -13.68 -0.85 -8.19
C ASN A 60 -14.06 -1.69 -6.95
N VAL A 61 -13.24 -1.70 -5.91
CA VAL A 61 -13.50 -2.45 -4.67
C VAL A 61 -14.82 -2.03 -4.01
N CYS A 62 -15.28 -0.80 -4.19
CA CYS A 62 -16.54 -0.31 -3.64
C CYS A 62 -17.79 -0.98 -4.27
N SER A 63 -17.69 -1.49 -5.51
CA SER A 63 -18.82 -2.03 -6.29
C SER A 63 -18.70 -3.53 -6.62
N ASP A 64 -17.54 -4.15 -6.41
CA ASP A 64 -17.28 -5.57 -6.66
C ASP A 64 -17.20 -6.33 -5.32
N ASP A 65 -18.22 -7.12 -5.02
CA ASP A 65 -18.31 -7.87 -3.77
C ASP A 65 -17.16 -8.87 -3.58
N LYS A 66 -16.62 -9.45 -4.66
CA LYS A 66 -15.49 -10.39 -4.56
C LYS A 66 -14.20 -9.66 -4.21
N ARG A 67 -13.90 -8.56 -4.91
CA ARG A 67 -12.75 -7.71 -4.61
C ARG A 67 -12.85 -7.15 -3.19
N LYS A 68 -14.03 -6.73 -2.77
CA LYS A 68 -14.31 -6.25 -1.42
C LYS A 68 -13.91 -7.27 -0.36
N VAL A 69 -14.35 -8.52 -0.50
CA VAL A 69 -14.02 -9.61 0.42
C VAL A 69 -12.52 -9.91 0.43
N ILE A 70 -11.87 -9.93 -0.74
CA ILE A 70 -10.44 -10.21 -0.85
C ILE A 70 -9.62 -9.09 -0.21
N ALA A 71 -9.90 -7.82 -0.58
CA ALA A 71 -9.19 -6.68 -0.03
C ALA A 71 -9.35 -6.56 1.48
N GLU A 72 -10.58 -6.74 2.00
CA GLU A 72 -10.84 -6.72 3.45
C GLU A 72 -10.08 -7.83 4.18
N ALA A 73 -10.04 -9.03 3.62
CA ALA A 73 -9.30 -10.15 4.19
C ALA A 73 -7.78 -9.89 4.19
N ALA A 74 -7.23 -9.33 3.11
CA ALA A 74 -5.82 -8.96 3.00
C ALA A 74 -5.44 -7.90 4.04
N VAL A 75 -6.24 -6.83 4.17
CA VAL A 75 -6.03 -5.79 5.19
C VAL A 75 -6.04 -6.39 6.59
N LYS A 76 -7.07 -7.16 6.94
CA LYS A 76 -7.18 -7.77 8.28
C LYS A 76 -6.01 -8.69 8.60
N MET A 77 -5.58 -9.48 7.61
CA MET A 77 -4.43 -10.37 7.77
C MET A 77 -3.14 -9.57 8.02
N ALA A 78 -2.86 -8.57 7.18
CA ALA A 78 -1.67 -7.74 7.32
C ALA A 78 -1.64 -7.00 8.66
N LYS A 79 -2.77 -6.41 9.07
CA LYS A 79 -2.92 -5.77 10.40
C LYS A 79 -2.71 -6.75 11.54
N GLY A 80 -3.22 -7.98 11.43
CA GLY A 80 -3.01 -9.05 12.42
C GLY A 80 -1.54 -9.48 12.54
N LEU A 81 -0.74 -9.27 11.49
CA LEU A 81 0.71 -9.51 11.47
C LEU A 81 1.53 -8.26 11.89
N GLY A 82 0.88 -7.15 12.19
CA GLY A 82 1.54 -5.90 12.57
C GLY A 82 2.16 -5.12 11.40
N LEU A 83 1.72 -5.40 10.17
CA LEU A 83 2.20 -4.73 8.96
C LEU A 83 1.42 -3.44 8.70
N GLU A 84 2.08 -2.44 8.13
CA GLU A 84 1.44 -1.30 7.48
C GLU A 84 0.85 -1.74 6.14
N VAL A 85 -0.33 -1.24 5.78
CA VAL A 85 -1.04 -1.68 4.58
C VAL A 85 -1.16 -0.53 3.59
N VAL A 86 -0.62 -0.74 2.40
CA VAL A 86 -0.75 0.16 1.25
C VAL A 86 -1.73 -0.43 0.25
N ALA A 87 -2.72 0.33 -0.19
CA ALA A 87 -3.59 -0.05 -1.30
C ALA A 87 -3.18 0.70 -2.57
N GLU A 88 -2.86 -0.04 -3.63
CA GLU A 88 -2.40 0.53 -4.88
C GLU A 88 -3.52 0.66 -5.92
N GLY A 89 -3.39 1.65 -6.81
CA GLY A 89 -4.30 1.82 -7.94
C GLY A 89 -5.69 2.35 -7.57
N ILE A 90 -5.81 3.10 -6.49
CA ILE A 90 -7.05 3.79 -6.12
C ILE A 90 -7.39 4.84 -7.18
N ASN A 91 -8.60 4.73 -7.77
CA ASN A 91 -9.05 5.60 -8.85
C ASN A 91 -10.30 6.42 -8.50
N SER A 92 -10.94 6.16 -7.37
CA SER A 92 -12.14 6.88 -6.93
C SER A 92 -12.16 7.13 -5.42
N SER A 93 -12.92 8.14 -5.01
CA SER A 93 -13.16 8.44 -3.60
C SER A 93 -13.89 7.29 -2.87
N LEU A 94 -14.81 6.61 -3.56
CA LEU A 94 -15.54 5.48 -3.00
C LEU A 94 -14.65 4.29 -2.71
N ASP A 95 -13.67 3.98 -3.59
CA ASP A 95 -12.68 2.95 -3.35
C ASP A 95 -11.79 3.34 -2.16
N ALA A 96 -11.33 4.60 -2.11
CA ALA A 96 -10.54 5.13 -1.00
C ALA A 96 -11.28 5.00 0.34
N ALA A 97 -12.55 5.42 0.39
CA ALA A 97 -13.39 5.33 1.58
C ALA A 97 -13.62 3.87 2.01
N THR A 98 -13.85 2.97 1.06
CA THR A 98 -14.03 1.54 1.31
C THR A 98 -12.78 0.93 1.94
N LEU A 99 -11.61 1.15 1.34
CA LEU A 99 -10.33 0.62 1.85
C LEU A 99 -9.98 1.19 3.24
N ARG A 100 -10.23 2.49 3.44
CA ARG A 100 -10.08 3.12 4.75
C ARG A 100 -10.98 2.45 5.80
N SER A 101 -12.23 2.09 5.44
CA SER A 101 -13.16 1.40 6.36
C SER A 101 -12.68 0.01 6.75
N PHE A 102 -11.87 -0.66 5.93
CA PHE A 102 -11.24 -1.94 6.25
C PHE A 102 -10.02 -1.80 7.18
N GLY A 103 -9.48 -0.58 7.33
CA GLY A 103 -8.31 -0.28 8.15
C GLY A 103 -7.00 -0.19 7.36
N CYS A 104 -7.07 0.04 6.03
CA CYS A 104 -5.90 0.35 5.21
C CYS A 104 -5.26 1.66 5.69
N ASP A 105 -3.93 1.70 5.80
CA ASP A 105 -3.18 2.83 6.35
C ASP A 105 -2.86 3.86 5.27
N ILE A 106 -2.42 3.42 4.09
CA ILE A 106 -1.93 4.27 3.01
C ILE A 106 -2.68 3.94 1.72
N GLY A 107 -3.07 4.96 0.98
CA GLY A 107 -3.64 4.83 -0.35
C GLY A 107 -2.74 5.45 -1.41
N GLN A 108 -2.53 4.73 -2.50
CA GLN A 108 -1.79 5.17 -3.68
C GLN A 108 -2.65 5.00 -4.94
N GLY A 109 -2.68 6.00 -5.80
CA GLY A 109 -3.40 5.90 -7.08
C GLY A 109 -3.74 7.25 -7.71
N TYR A 110 -4.33 7.18 -8.90
CA TYR A 110 -4.66 8.36 -9.70
C TYR A 110 -5.74 9.25 -9.08
N TYR A 111 -6.50 8.71 -8.15
CA TYR A 111 -7.41 9.49 -7.34
C TYR A 111 -6.67 10.59 -6.57
N TYR A 112 -5.49 10.32 -6.04
CA TYR A 112 -4.68 11.28 -5.29
C TYR A 112 -3.84 12.16 -6.22
N ALA A 113 -3.02 11.52 -7.06
CA ALA A 113 -2.19 12.19 -8.03
C ALA A 113 -1.71 11.20 -9.11
N LYS A 114 -1.54 11.68 -10.34
CA LYS A 114 -0.87 10.92 -11.39
C LYS A 114 0.65 11.05 -11.23
N PRO A 115 1.44 10.10 -11.77
CA PRO A 115 2.89 10.27 -11.87
C PRO A 115 3.24 11.60 -12.52
N MET A 116 4.18 12.31 -11.93
CA MET A 116 4.57 13.65 -12.36
C MET A 116 6.09 13.84 -12.25
N SER A 117 6.61 14.91 -12.85
CA SER A 117 8.01 15.29 -12.70
C SER A 117 8.34 15.73 -11.26
N TYR A 118 9.62 15.81 -10.93
CA TYR A 118 10.04 16.30 -9.62
C TYR A 118 9.61 17.76 -9.40
N GLU A 119 9.69 18.58 -10.42
CA GLU A 119 9.29 19.98 -10.38
C GLU A 119 7.79 20.13 -10.12
N ASP A 120 6.95 19.38 -10.85
CA ASP A 120 5.50 19.37 -10.67
C ASP A 120 5.12 18.84 -9.27
N TYR A 121 5.86 17.85 -8.76
CA TYR A 121 5.63 17.31 -7.41
C TYR A 121 5.89 18.35 -6.32
N LEU A 122 6.95 19.15 -6.46
CA LEU A 122 7.21 20.23 -5.50
C LEU A 122 6.12 21.30 -5.53
N GLU A 123 5.62 21.65 -6.72
CA GLU A 123 4.49 22.58 -6.84
C GLU A 123 3.22 22.00 -6.23
N TRP A 124 2.91 20.74 -6.51
CA TRP A 124 1.78 20.02 -5.93
C TRP A 124 1.83 19.98 -4.39
N LEU A 125 3.00 19.67 -3.80
CA LEU A 125 3.21 19.68 -2.36
C LEU A 125 3.01 21.08 -1.75
N ASN A 126 3.53 22.12 -2.40
CA ASN A 126 3.36 23.49 -1.95
C ASN A 126 1.88 23.90 -1.95
N ASN A 127 1.15 23.53 -2.99
CA ASN A 127 -0.29 23.80 -3.11
C ASN A 127 -1.07 23.11 -1.99
N LEU A 128 -0.80 21.83 -1.71
CA LEU A 128 -1.38 21.11 -0.58
C LEU A 128 -1.07 21.78 0.77
N SER A 129 0.17 22.19 0.99
CA SER A 129 0.61 22.84 2.24
C SER A 129 -0.08 24.19 2.44
N ASN A 130 -0.47 24.88 1.36
CA ASN A 130 -1.21 26.14 1.37
C ASN A 130 -2.74 25.95 1.44
N GLY A 131 -3.22 24.69 1.59
CA GLY A 131 -4.66 24.37 1.66
C GLY A 131 -5.36 24.37 0.30
N GLN A 132 -4.60 24.42 -0.81
CA GLN A 132 -5.14 24.25 -2.15
C GLN A 132 -5.23 22.75 -2.45
N ILE A 133 -6.36 22.16 -2.12
CA ILE A 133 -6.62 20.73 -2.32
C ILE A 133 -6.97 20.51 -3.79
N PRO A 134 -6.37 19.52 -4.50
CA PRO A 134 -6.80 19.16 -5.86
C PRO A 134 -8.28 18.85 -5.91
N GLU A 135 -8.97 19.22 -6.99
CA GLU A 135 -10.41 18.95 -7.18
C GLU A 135 -10.82 17.50 -6.90
N SER A 136 -9.92 16.54 -7.21
CA SER A 136 -10.11 15.12 -6.93
C SER A 136 -10.19 14.78 -5.44
N LEU A 137 -9.69 15.66 -4.57
CA LEU A 137 -9.65 15.49 -3.11
C LEU A 137 -10.56 16.47 -2.37
N GLU A 138 -11.29 17.34 -3.09
CA GLU A 138 -12.20 18.29 -2.46
C GLU A 138 -13.31 17.56 -1.68
N GLY A 139 -13.39 17.88 -0.39
CA GLY A 139 -14.37 17.30 0.54
C GLY A 139 -13.88 16.09 1.34
N GLU A 140 -12.70 15.54 1.06
CA GLU A 140 -12.18 14.33 1.74
C GLU A 140 -10.84 14.54 2.46
N TYR A 141 -10.17 15.68 2.26
CA TYR A 141 -8.91 15.96 2.93
C TYR A 141 -9.16 16.26 4.41
N ILE A 142 -8.88 15.29 5.27
CA ILE A 142 -8.75 15.51 6.71
C ILE A 142 -7.25 15.58 6.99
N PRO A 143 -6.68 16.77 7.30
CA PRO A 143 -5.27 16.86 7.68
C PRO A 143 -5.04 15.94 8.88
N ALA A 144 -3.98 15.14 8.82
CA ALA A 144 -3.54 14.36 9.97
C ALA A 144 -3.30 15.34 11.13
N ASN A 145 -4.03 15.20 12.20
CA ASN A 145 -3.80 15.96 13.41
C ASN A 145 -2.35 15.72 13.86
N LYS A 146 -1.61 16.84 14.03
CA LYS A 146 -0.26 16.86 14.56
C LYS A 146 -0.21 16.28 15.96
#